data_222a24b57a4cab743e8db95ffef66d82
#
_entry.id   222a24b57a4cab743e8db95ffef66d82
#
_cell.length_a   1.000
_cell.length_b   1.000
_cell.length_c   1.000
_cell.angle_alpha   90.00
_cell.angle_beta   90.00
_cell.angle_gamma   90.00
#
_symmetry.space_group_name_H-M   'P 1'
#
loop_
_entity.id
_entity.type
_entity.pdbx_description
1 polymer ?
#
loop_
_entity_poly.entity_id
_entity_poly.type
_entity_poly.pdbx_seq_one_letter_code
_entity_poly.pdbx_strand_id
1 'polypeptide(L)'
;MYMAFLYSGVTVLCILLLDLLLGGIKSYRIISSLLIGIAFLVLGFLLIQSFQSVFQQKEINLIVLFLFLYAGIIIGNKNHKFFESLITNVALKHNSTKIKLGSQPKVLDTSTLIDGRIANIVDCGFMEGSLVIPGFVLKELQNIADSHDHLRRQKGRRGLNVLKRLQEQTNVKVEIDNTSFDDIGTVDEKLLALSMKIYAAIITTDFNLMKVAEIQNIKVLNLNNLAIALRQTILPGEDLIITIAKEGKDPSQGVGYLDDGTMVVVENGKKRLGETLKVEATSLLQTESGRIIFTKVKA
;
A
#
# COMPACT_ATOMS: atom_id res chain seq x y z
N MET A 1 42.71 21.92 30.34
CA MET A 1 41.36 21.47 30.08
C MET A 1 40.97 21.54 28.58
N TYR A 2 41.09 22.69 27.94
CA TYR A 2 40.75 22.86 26.47
C TYR A 2 41.53 21.94 25.53
N MET A 3 42.85 21.78 25.74
CA MET A 3 43.69 20.89 24.91
C MET A 3 43.29 19.43 24.94
N ALA A 4 42.86 18.90 26.09
CA ALA A 4 42.42 17.50 26.23
C ALA A 4 41.08 17.26 25.50
N PHE A 5 40.16 18.26 25.49
CA PHE A 5 38.93 18.21 24.69
C PHE A 5 39.22 18.23 23.22
N LEU A 6 40.21 19.01 22.79
CA LEU A 6 40.62 19.11 21.39
C LEU A 6 41.22 17.78 20.90
N TYR A 7 42.11 17.16 21.70
CA TYR A 7 42.70 15.86 21.36
C TYR A 7 41.65 14.73 21.32
N SER A 8 40.70 14.69 22.27
CA SER A 8 39.63 13.68 22.26
C SER A 8 38.68 13.85 21.07
N GLY A 9 38.34 15.10 20.70
CA GLY A 9 37.54 15.41 19.53
C GLY A 9 38.24 15.01 18.23
N VAL A 10 39.55 15.28 18.11
CA VAL A 10 40.33 14.90 16.93
C VAL A 10 40.46 13.38 16.77
N THR A 11 40.67 12.63 17.86
CA THR A 11 40.73 11.16 17.79
C THR A 11 39.40 10.54 17.42
N VAL A 12 38.26 11.03 17.92
CA VAL A 12 36.94 10.55 17.51
C VAL A 12 36.65 10.89 16.04
N LEU A 13 37.05 12.09 15.61
CA LEU A 13 36.89 12.50 14.22
C LEU A 13 37.77 11.64 13.28
N CYS A 14 39.00 11.31 13.68
CA CYS A 14 39.87 10.41 12.92
C CYS A 14 39.32 8.99 12.82
N ILE A 15 38.72 8.45 13.89
CA ILE A 15 38.09 7.12 13.88
C ILE A 15 36.86 7.12 12.96
N LEU A 16 36.05 8.17 13.00
CA LEU A 16 34.88 8.34 12.13
C LEU A 16 35.28 8.51 10.66
N LEU A 17 36.38 9.24 10.39
CA LEU A 17 36.94 9.40 9.03
C LEU A 17 37.52 8.07 8.51
N LEU A 18 38.18 7.29 9.35
CA LEU A 18 38.68 5.95 9.01
C LEU A 18 37.55 4.98 8.67
N ASP A 19 36.47 4.99 9.43
CA ASP A 19 35.27 4.20 9.17
C ASP A 19 34.56 4.62 7.86
N LEU A 20 34.56 5.90 7.55
CA LEU A 20 34.04 6.46 6.29
C LEU A 20 34.88 6.08 5.08
N LEU A 21 36.22 6.02 5.24
CA LEU A 21 37.19 5.66 4.19
C LEU A 21 37.21 4.16 3.90
N LEU A 22 36.91 3.32 4.89
CA LEU A 22 36.88 1.85 4.74
C LEU A 22 35.59 1.32 4.08
N GLY A 23 34.71 2.19 3.64
CA GLY A 23 33.64 2.00 2.67
C GLY A 23 32.71 0.80 2.88
N GLY A 24 31.52 1.03 3.38
CA GLY A 24 30.42 0.09 3.41
C GLY A 24 29.48 0.19 4.59
N ILE A 25 29.70 1.12 5.51
CA ILE A 25 28.84 1.30 6.67
C ILE A 25 27.69 2.24 6.32
N LYS A 26 26.46 1.74 6.43
CA LYS A 26 25.26 2.54 6.20
C LYS A 26 25.26 3.76 7.14
N SER A 27 25.01 4.96 6.62
CA SER A 27 25.11 6.26 7.33
C SER A 27 24.41 6.30 8.70
N TYR A 28 23.32 5.58 8.91
CA TYR A 28 22.60 5.54 10.17
C TYR A 28 23.34 4.78 11.31
N ARG A 29 24.25 3.86 10.98
CA ARG A 29 25.12 3.20 11.99
C ARG A 29 26.08 4.21 12.62
N ILE A 30 26.65 5.09 11.81
CA ILE A 30 27.57 6.13 12.26
C ILE A 30 26.80 7.16 13.11
N ILE A 31 25.63 7.59 12.63
CA ILE A 31 24.79 8.57 13.34
C ILE A 31 24.33 8.03 14.69
N SER A 32 23.88 6.77 14.77
CA SER A 32 23.43 6.17 16.04
C SER A 32 24.57 6.00 17.04
N SER A 33 25.76 5.55 16.59
CA SER A 33 26.91 5.41 17.47
C SER A 33 27.44 6.75 18.00
N LEU A 34 27.39 7.80 17.17
CA LEU A 34 27.79 9.15 17.56
C LEU A 34 26.80 9.77 18.57
N LEU A 35 25.50 9.65 18.35
CA LEU A 35 24.49 10.18 19.28
C LEU A 35 24.55 9.50 20.66
N ILE A 36 24.66 8.18 20.69
CA ILE A 36 24.79 7.44 21.98
C ILE A 36 26.13 7.72 22.63
N GLY A 37 27.22 7.82 21.85
CA GLY A 37 28.52 8.20 22.35
C GLY A 37 28.50 9.55 23.05
N ILE A 38 27.89 10.58 22.47
CA ILE A 38 27.71 11.89 23.09
C ILE A 38 26.86 11.82 24.36
N ALA A 39 25.74 11.07 24.34
CA ALA A 39 24.89 10.91 25.52
C ALA A 39 25.65 10.27 26.71
N PHE A 40 26.43 9.24 26.42
CA PHE A 40 27.27 8.59 27.42
C PHE A 40 28.40 9.50 27.93
N LEU A 41 28.97 10.33 27.08
CA LEU A 41 29.97 11.33 27.45
C LEU A 41 29.39 12.37 28.43
N VAL A 42 28.16 12.85 28.16
CA VAL A 42 27.42 13.76 29.05
C VAL A 42 27.14 13.06 30.40
N LEU A 43 26.71 11.80 30.37
CA LEU A 43 26.46 11.02 31.58
C LEU A 43 27.75 10.84 32.43
N GLY A 44 28.86 10.50 31.78
CA GLY A 44 30.17 10.42 32.43
C GLY A 44 30.62 11.74 33.08
N PHE A 45 30.39 12.87 32.39
CA PHE A 45 30.66 14.20 32.91
C PHE A 45 29.81 14.51 34.16
N LEU A 46 28.50 14.24 34.11
CA LEU A 46 27.60 14.42 35.27
C LEU A 46 28.01 13.56 36.48
N LEU A 47 28.43 12.31 36.26
CA LEU A 47 28.93 11.44 37.30
C LEU A 47 30.20 11.99 37.95
N ILE A 48 31.17 12.47 37.15
CA ILE A 48 32.38 13.09 37.69
C ILE A 48 32.03 14.31 38.53
N GLN A 49 31.08 15.13 38.11
CA GLN A 49 30.65 16.32 38.85
C GLN A 49 29.90 15.96 40.14
N SER A 50 29.08 14.90 40.13
CA SER A 50 28.34 14.44 41.31
C SER A 50 29.26 13.83 42.39
N PHE A 51 30.38 13.21 42.00
CA PHE A 51 31.32 12.55 42.89
C PHE A 51 32.68 13.27 42.92
N GLN A 52 32.69 14.60 42.96
CA GLN A 52 33.87 15.45 42.91
C GLN A 52 34.87 15.18 44.02
N SER A 53 34.40 14.68 45.17
CA SER A 53 35.24 14.29 46.31
C SER A 53 36.09 13.02 46.04
N VAL A 54 35.65 12.15 45.15
CA VAL A 54 36.34 10.90 44.79
C VAL A 54 37.22 11.12 43.55
N PHE A 55 36.79 11.93 42.61
CA PHE A 55 37.46 12.20 41.32
C PHE A 55 38.31 13.47 41.39
N GLN A 56 39.24 13.55 42.31
CA GLN A 56 40.13 14.73 42.49
C GLN A 56 41.24 14.81 41.44
N GLN A 57 41.63 13.68 40.84
CA GLN A 57 42.74 13.63 39.89
C GLN A 57 42.20 13.81 38.43
N LYS A 58 42.73 14.81 37.71
CA LYS A 58 42.33 15.13 36.32
C LYS A 58 42.56 13.97 35.36
N GLU A 59 43.57 13.14 35.59
CA GLU A 59 43.91 11.98 34.77
C GLU A 59 42.84 10.90 34.84
N ILE A 60 42.34 10.63 36.06
CA ILE A 60 41.27 9.65 36.29
C ILE A 60 39.98 10.08 35.60
N ASN A 61 39.64 11.38 35.67
CA ASN A 61 38.46 11.94 35.03
C ASN A 61 38.50 11.75 33.50
N LEU A 62 39.67 11.91 32.92
CA LEU A 62 39.88 11.66 31.48
C LEU A 62 39.66 10.19 31.10
N ILE A 63 40.19 9.26 31.85
CA ILE A 63 40.03 7.82 31.63
C ILE A 63 38.56 7.43 31.72
N VAL A 64 37.83 7.93 32.73
CA VAL A 64 36.39 7.67 32.89
C VAL A 64 35.60 8.18 31.72
N LEU A 65 35.86 9.40 31.23
CA LEU A 65 35.18 9.96 30.05
C LEU A 65 35.44 9.11 28.81
N PHE A 66 36.67 8.65 28.60
CA PHE A 66 37.01 7.76 27.47
C PHE A 66 36.28 6.42 27.55
N LEU A 67 36.18 5.81 28.77
CA LEU A 67 35.42 4.57 28.94
C LEU A 67 33.94 4.74 28.63
N PHE A 68 33.33 5.83 29.09
CA PHE A 68 31.94 6.13 28.79
C PHE A 68 31.71 6.36 27.29
N LEU A 69 32.58 7.14 26.65
CA LEU A 69 32.49 7.37 25.18
C LEU A 69 32.60 6.05 24.42
N TYR A 70 33.57 5.23 24.75
CA TYR A 70 33.79 3.93 24.12
C TYR A 70 32.60 2.97 24.29
N ALA A 71 32.06 2.89 25.51
CA ALA A 71 30.86 2.11 25.79
C ALA A 71 29.65 2.59 24.98
N GLY A 72 29.46 3.91 24.88
CA GLY A 72 28.39 4.52 24.09
C GLY A 72 28.50 4.18 22.59
N ILE A 73 29.70 4.21 22.04
CA ILE A 73 29.94 3.85 20.62
C ILE A 73 29.62 2.38 20.36
N ILE A 74 30.05 1.45 21.25
CA ILE A 74 29.74 0.02 21.12
C ILE A 74 28.24 -0.25 21.18
N ILE A 75 27.55 0.35 22.16
CA ILE A 75 26.11 0.19 22.34
C ILE A 75 25.35 0.76 21.15
N GLY A 76 25.78 1.92 20.62
CA GLY A 76 25.21 2.55 19.44
C GLY A 76 25.35 1.69 18.18
N ASN A 77 26.52 1.10 18.00
CA ASN A 77 26.76 0.21 16.88
C ASN A 77 25.96 -1.11 16.97
N LYS A 78 25.80 -1.66 18.16
CA LYS A 78 25.03 -2.90 18.37
C LYS A 78 23.52 -2.69 18.18
N ASN A 79 23.00 -1.54 18.60
CA ASN A 79 21.56 -1.23 18.58
C ASN A 79 21.13 -0.40 17.35
N HIS A 80 21.91 -0.38 16.29
CA HIS A 80 21.60 0.44 15.09
C HIS A 80 20.23 0.14 14.46
N LYS A 81 19.73 -1.11 14.53
CA LYS A 81 18.41 -1.49 14.04
C LYS A 81 17.26 -0.81 14.79
N PHE A 82 17.41 -0.60 16.10
CA PHE A 82 16.44 0.14 16.90
C PHE A 82 16.40 1.62 16.49
N PHE A 83 17.55 2.24 16.26
CA PHE A 83 17.62 3.62 15.76
C PHE A 83 17.12 3.77 14.32
N GLU A 84 17.38 2.79 13.47
CA GLU A 84 16.80 2.73 12.14
C GLU A 84 15.26 2.74 12.20
N SER A 85 14.67 1.92 13.08
CA SER A 85 13.22 1.88 13.27
C SER A 85 12.66 3.17 13.88
N LEU A 86 13.37 3.82 14.81
CA LEU A 86 12.97 5.09 15.38
C LEU A 86 13.02 6.23 14.34
N ILE A 87 14.12 6.33 13.60
CA ILE A 87 14.30 7.36 12.58
C ILE A 87 13.28 7.18 11.44
N THR A 88 13.05 5.94 11.00
CA THR A 88 12.01 5.64 10.01
C THR A 88 10.62 5.97 10.54
N ASN A 89 10.29 5.60 11.77
CA ASN A 89 8.99 5.93 12.37
C ASN A 89 8.79 7.44 12.59
N VAL A 90 9.82 8.18 13.00
CA VAL A 90 9.77 9.64 13.15
C VAL A 90 9.72 10.34 11.79
N ALA A 91 10.51 9.91 10.82
CA ALA A 91 10.49 10.43 9.46
C ALA A 91 9.15 10.16 8.78
N LEU A 92 8.54 9.00 9.04
CA LEU A 92 7.21 8.65 8.52
C LEU A 92 6.11 9.46 9.20
N LYS A 93 6.20 9.69 10.52
CA LYS A 93 5.24 10.54 11.24
C LYS A 93 5.34 12.01 10.81
N HIS A 94 6.52 12.48 10.42
CA HIS A 94 6.72 13.83 9.88
C HIS A 94 6.35 13.93 8.39
N ASN A 95 6.52 12.85 7.61
CA ASN A 95 6.08 12.79 6.21
C ASN A 95 4.59 12.47 6.06
N SER A 96 3.94 11.88 7.07
CA SER A 96 2.48 11.64 7.02
C SER A 96 1.65 12.93 6.98
N THR A 97 2.23 14.07 7.38
CA THR A 97 1.60 15.40 7.18
C THR A 97 1.84 15.99 5.78
N LYS A 98 2.69 15.38 4.95
CA LYS A 98 2.97 15.80 3.56
C LYS A 98 2.80 14.69 2.52
N ILE A 99 2.25 13.54 2.88
CA ILE A 99 1.82 12.58 1.86
C ILE A 99 0.64 13.24 1.14
N LYS A 100 0.92 13.84 -0.01
CA LYS A 100 -0.12 14.12 -0.99
C LYS A 100 -0.91 12.82 -1.14
N LEU A 101 -2.19 12.85 -0.85
CA LEU A 101 -3.08 11.66 -0.81
C LEU A 101 -3.03 10.85 -2.13
N GLY A 102 -2.46 11.43 -3.20
CA GLY A 102 -2.27 10.82 -4.51
C GLY A 102 -0.91 10.17 -4.79
N SER A 103 0.12 10.34 -3.91
CA SER A 103 1.50 9.88 -4.23
C SER A 103 1.89 8.53 -3.61
N GLN A 104 1.01 7.91 -2.80
CA GLN A 104 1.29 6.60 -2.17
C GLN A 104 1.42 5.53 -3.25
N PRO A 105 2.51 4.73 -3.26
CA PRO A 105 2.66 3.61 -4.16
C PRO A 105 1.52 2.60 -3.99
N LYS A 106 1.17 1.91 -5.06
CA LYS A 106 0.10 0.91 -5.05
C LYS A 106 0.62 -0.40 -5.60
N VAL A 107 0.63 -1.44 -4.76
CA VAL A 107 1.04 -2.79 -5.14
C VAL A 107 -0.14 -3.50 -5.81
N LEU A 108 0.09 -4.03 -7.01
CA LEU A 108 -0.93 -4.76 -7.75
C LEU A 108 -0.88 -6.25 -7.40
N ASP A 109 -2.03 -6.79 -7.07
CA ASP A 109 -2.26 -8.23 -6.94
C ASP A 109 -2.54 -8.88 -8.31
N THR A 110 -2.26 -10.16 -8.43
CA THR A 110 -2.51 -10.99 -9.62
C THR A 110 -3.98 -10.94 -10.06
N SER A 111 -4.91 -10.99 -9.09
CA SER A 111 -6.35 -10.91 -9.36
C SER A 111 -6.75 -9.62 -10.07
N THR A 112 -6.12 -8.50 -9.72
CA THR A 112 -6.34 -7.17 -10.34
C THR A 112 -5.90 -7.13 -11.80
N LEU A 113 -4.76 -7.74 -12.11
CA LEU A 113 -4.25 -7.81 -13.49
C LEU A 113 -5.13 -8.71 -14.36
N ILE A 114 -5.56 -9.87 -13.82
CA ILE A 114 -6.47 -10.78 -14.52
C ILE A 114 -7.84 -10.14 -14.77
N ASP A 115 -8.37 -9.40 -13.79
CA ASP A 115 -9.64 -8.67 -13.92
C ASP A 115 -9.58 -7.62 -15.02
N GLY A 116 -8.51 -6.83 -15.05
CA GLY A 116 -8.17 -5.89 -16.11
C GLY A 116 -8.83 -4.51 -16.02
N ARG A 117 -9.80 -4.29 -15.12
CA ARG A 117 -10.44 -2.97 -14.91
C ARG A 117 -9.46 -1.88 -14.50
N ILE A 118 -8.36 -2.27 -13.86
CA ILE A 118 -7.30 -1.34 -13.44
C ILE A 118 -6.76 -0.52 -14.60
N ALA A 119 -6.60 -1.09 -15.79
CA ALA A 119 -6.13 -0.37 -16.97
C ALA A 119 -7.09 0.77 -17.35
N ASN A 120 -8.40 0.51 -17.34
CA ASN A 120 -9.41 1.54 -17.63
C ASN A 120 -9.42 2.65 -16.56
N ILE A 121 -9.23 2.31 -15.28
CA ILE A 121 -9.16 3.27 -14.17
C ILE A 121 -7.93 4.17 -14.31
N VAL A 122 -6.82 3.63 -14.79
CA VAL A 122 -5.61 4.42 -15.11
C VAL A 122 -5.83 5.31 -16.32
N ASP A 123 -6.42 4.77 -17.39
CA ASP A 123 -6.68 5.51 -18.64
C ASP A 123 -7.58 6.73 -18.44
N CYS A 124 -8.60 6.62 -17.58
CA CYS A 124 -9.48 7.75 -17.26
C CYS A 124 -8.90 8.74 -16.25
N GLY A 125 -7.65 8.55 -15.80
CA GLY A 125 -6.95 9.48 -14.91
C GLY A 125 -7.36 9.43 -13.43
N PHE A 126 -8.14 8.43 -13.01
CA PHE A 126 -8.57 8.27 -11.62
C PHE A 126 -7.46 7.76 -10.68
N MET A 127 -6.37 7.24 -11.27
CA MET A 127 -5.27 6.67 -10.50
C MET A 127 -4.07 7.61 -10.51
N GLU A 128 -3.59 7.97 -9.34
CA GLU A 128 -2.38 8.79 -9.16
C GLU A 128 -1.27 7.99 -8.48
N GLY A 129 -0.02 8.45 -8.63
CA GLY A 129 1.18 7.85 -8.01
C GLY A 129 1.76 6.72 -8.84
N SER A 130 2.56 5.85 -8.23
CA SER A 130 3.19 4.71 -8.90
C SER A 130 2.44 3.41 -8.66
N LEU A 131 2.41 2.55 -9.68
CA LEU A 131 1.96 1.18 -9.62
C LEU A 131 3.17 0.26 -9.49
N VAL A 132 3.20 -0.55 -8.46
CA VAL A 132 4.29 -1.49 -8.18
C VAL A 132 3.81 -2.89 -8.49
N ILE A 133 4.50 -3.57 -9.41
CA ILE A 133 4.25 -4.96 -9.77
C ILE A 133 5.36 -5.81 -9.15
N PRO A 134 5.05 -6.62 -8.13
CA PRO A 134 6.04 -7.51 -7.55
C PRO A 134 6.47 -8.60 -8.54
N GLY A 135 7.78 -8.94 -8.56
CA GLY A 135 8.30 -9.99 -9.42
C GLY A 135 7.64 -11.35 -9.17
N PHE A 136 7.22 -11.63 -7.93
CA PHE A 136 6.51 -12.88 -7.62
C PHE A 136 5.07 -12.90 -8.16
N VAL A 137 4.38 -11.75 -8.27
CA VAL A 137 3.08 -11.62 -8.97
C VAL A 137 3.26 -11.85 -10.46
N LEU A 138 4.32 -11.27 -11.06
CA LEU A 138 4.63 -11.51 -12.47
C LEU A 138 4.88 -13.00 -12.75
N LYS A 139 5.65 -13.66 -11.89
CA LYS A 139 5.92 -15.09 -12.00
C LYS A 139 4.64 -15.95 -11.87
N GLU A 140 3.77 -15.59 -10.93
CA GLU A 140 2.47 -16.25 -10.78
C GLU A 140 1.62 -16.10 -12.05
N LEU A 141 1.56 -14.88 -12.59
CA LEU A 141 0.81 -14.58 -13.80
C LEU A 141 1.34 -15.36 -15.02
N GLN A 142 2.67 -15.52 -15.13
CA GLN A 142 3.30 -16.37 -16.15
C GLN A 142 2.90 -17.83 -15.96
N ASN A 143 2.97 -18.36 -14.74
CA ASN A 143 2.56 -19.73 -14.45
C ASN A 143 1.09 -20.00 -14.81
N ILE A 144 0.21 -19.01 -14.59
CA ILE A 144 -1.19 -19.08 -15.01
C ILE A 144 -1.30 -19.07 -16.55
N ALA A 145 -0.51 -18.24 -17.23
CA ALA A 145 -0.51 -18.14 -18.70
C ALA A 145 0.03 -19.39 -19.39
N ASP A 146 0.89 -20.16 -18.72
CA ASP A 146 1.47 -21.42 -19.20
C ASP A 146 0.67 -22.65 -18.76
N SER A 147 -0.47 -22.47 -18.06
CA SER A 147 -1.31 -23.56 -17.57
C SER A 147 -1.85 -24.42 -18.73
N HIS A 148 -1.94 -25.73 -18.49
CA HIS A 148 -2.61 -26.68 -19.41
C HIS A 148 -4.11 -26.42 -19.52
N ASP A 149 -4.74 -25.90 -18.46
CA ASP A 149 -6.15 -25.50 -18.47
C ASP A 149 -6.36 -24.28 -19.36
N HIS A 150 -7.27 -24.42 -20.33
CA HIS A 150 -7.55 -23.38 -21.32
C HIS A 150 -8.04 -22.07 -20.71
N LEU A 151 -8.93 -22.14 -19.70
CA LEU A 151 -9.50 -20.96 -19.06
C LEU A 151 -8.45 -20.24 -18.19
N ARG A 152 -7.66 -21.00 -17.44
CA ARG A 152 -6.55 -20.45 -16.63
C ARG A 152 -5.54 -19.77 -17.55
N ARG A 153 -5.12 -20.44 -18.61
CA ARG A 153 -4.18 -19.89 -19.60
C ARG A 153 -4.69 -18.57 -20.21
N GLN A 154 -5.98 -18.52 -20.58
CA GLN A 154 -6.61 -17.32 -21.13
C GLN A 154 -6.60 -16.18 -20.10
N LYS A 155 -6.90 -16.45 -18.81
CA LYS A 155 -6.81 -15.47 -17.72
C LYS A 155 -5.40 -14.93 -17.55
N GLY A 156 -4.37 -15.79 -17.53
CA GLY A 156 -2.98 -15.38 -17.42
C GLY A 156 -2.53 -14.49 -18.57
N ARG A 157 -2.86 -14.87 -19.82
CA ARG A 157 -2.56 -14.05 -21.02
C ARG A 157 -3.25 -12.70 -20.97
N ARG A 158 -4.51 -12.65 -20.52
CA ARG A 158 -5.23 -11.39 -20.32
C ARG A 158 -4.49 -10.49 -19.34
N GLY A 159 -4.05 -11.01 -18.19
CA GLY A 159 -3.32 -10.25 -17.19
C GLY A 159 -1.97 -9.71 -17.71
N LEU A 160 -1.23 -10.52 -18.50
CA LEU A 160 0.01 -10.07 -19.15
C LEU A 160 -0.25 -8.92 -20.16
N ASN A 161 -1.34 -9.00 -20.92
CA ASN A 161 -1.73 -7.93 -21.84
C ASN A 161 -2.13 -6.64 -21.07
N VAL A 162 -2.82 -6.77 -19.94
CA VAL A 162 -3.15 -5.64 -19.06
C VAL A 162 -1.87 -5.00 -18.52
N LEU A 163 -0.91 -5.80 -18.05
CA LEU A 163 0.37 -5.29 -17.61
C LEU A 163 1.10 -4.52 -18.69
N LYS A 164 1.18 -5.06 -19.91
CA LYS A 164 1.78 -4.37 -21.06
C LYS A 164 1.10 -3.02 -21.31
N ARG A 165 -0.25 -2.98 -21.34
CA ARG A 165 -1.03 -1.75 -21.50
C ARG A 165 -0.71 -0.73 -20.40
N LEU A 166 -0.58 -1.15 -19.13
CA LEU A 166 -0.21 -0.27 -18.03
C LEU A 166 1.19 0.31 -18.20
N GLN A 167 2.16 -0.47 -18.70
CA GLN A 167 3.52 0.00 -18.96
C GLN A 167 3.62 1.02 -20.10
N GLU A 168 2.69 0.97 -21.04
CA GLU A 168 2.61 1.91 -22.17
C GLU A 168 1.96 3.26 -21.76
N GLN A 169 1.36 3.34 -20.56
CA GLN A 169 0.73 4.57 -20.06
C GLN A 169 1.76 5.59 -19.60
N THR A 170 1.50 6.85 -19.90
CA THR A 170 2.34 7.99 -19.48
C THR A 170 1.87 8.67 -18.19
N ASN A 171 0.61 8.41 -17.81
CA ASN A 171 -0.04 9.10 -16.69
C ASN A 171 0.35 8.54 -15.32
N VAL A 172 0.80 7.28 -15.27
CA VAL A 172 1.15 6.57 -14.04
C VAL A 172 2.48 5.85 -14.24
N LYS A 173 3.40 6.01 -13.28
CA LYS A 173 4.67 5.28 -13.30
C LYS A 173 4.44 3.84 -12.90
N VAL A 174 4.84 2.89 -13.76
CA VAL A 174 4.78 1.45 -13.48
C VAL A 174 6.19 0.94 -13.17
N GLU A 175 6.37 0.34 -12.00
CA GLU A 175 7.65 -0.18 -11.53
C GLU A 175 7.54 -1.67 -11.22
N ILE A 176 8.58 -2.43 -11.60
CA ILE A 176 8.69 -3.84 -11.22
C ILE A 176 9.60 -3.92 -9.99
N ASP A 177 9.08 -4.47 -8.89
CA ASP A 177 9.84 -4.68 -7.65
C ASP A 177 10.30 -6.14 -7.56
N ASN A 178 11.60 -6.36 -7.58
CA ASN A 178 12.22 -7.69 -7.53
C ASN A 178 12.61 -8.10 -6.09
N THR A 179 12.03 -7.49 -5.06
CA THR A 179 12.28 -7.91 -3.68
C THR A 179 11.85 -9.37 -3.51
N SER A 180 12.79 -10.23 -3.08
CA SER A 180 12.50 -11.61 -2.70
C SER A 180 12.08 -11.70 -1.23
N PHE A 181 11.20 -12.66 -0.95
CA PHE A 181 10.76 -13.04 0.39
C PHE A 181 10.85 -14.56 0.47
N ASP A 182 12.08 -15.07 0.66
CA ASP A 182 12.34 -16.50 0.59
C ASP A 182 11.75 -17.26 1.80
N ASP A 183 11.62 -16.58 2.93
CA ASP A 183 11.05 -17.11 4.17
C ASP A 183 9.51 -17.10 4.20
N ILE A 184 8.85 -16.51 3.18
CA ILE A 184 7.39 -16.38 3.12
C ILE A 184 6.84 -17.32 2.04
N GLY A 185 5.86 -18.16 2.41
CA GLY A 185 5.35 -19.21 1.53
C GLY A 185 4.36 -18.71 0.47
N THR A 186 3.35 -17.92 0.88
CA THR A 186 2.24 -17.55 0.00
C THR A 186 2.43 -16.20 -0.69
N VAL A 187 1.82 -16.03 -1.86
CA VAL A 187 1.85 -14.76 -2.61
C VAL A 187 1.15 -13.65 -1.82
N ASP A 188 0.04 -13.96 -1.16
CA ASP A 188 -0.72 -13.01 -0.34
C ASP A 188 0.11 -12.45 0.81
N GLU A 189 0.82 -13.31 1.56
CA GLU A 189 1.71 -12.89 2.65
C GLU A 189 2.87 -12.04 2.12
N LYS A 190 3.41 -12.37 0.94
CA LYS A 190 4.45 -11.57 0.28
C LYS A 190 3.93 -10.18 -0.12
N LEU A 191 2.68 -10.09 -0.62
CA LEU A 191 2.03 -8.83 -0.93
C LEU A 191 1.89 -7.95 0.32
N LEU A 192 1.44 -8.52 1.45
CA LEU A 192 1.33 -7.82 2.72
C LEU A 192 2.70 -7.33 3.21
N ALA A 193 3.71 -8.20 3.20
CA ALA A 193 5.07 -7.87 3.63
C ALA A 193 5.70 -6.76 2.77
N LEU A 194 5.55 -6.84 1.44
CA LEU A 194 6.03 -5.80 0.53
C LEU A 194 5.32 -4.47 0.78
N SER A 195 3.98 -4.50 0.90
CA SER A 195 3.18 -3.29 1.11
C SER A 195 3.54 -2.58 2.41
N MET A 196 3.78 -3.33 3.49
CA MET A 196 4.31 -2.76 4.74
C MET A 196 5.71 -2.18 4.55
N LYS A 197 6.60 -2.89 3.83
CA LYS A 197 7.99 -2.47 3.63
C LYS A 197 8.11 -1.15 2.87
N ILE A 198 7.28 -0.94 1.84
CA ILE A 198 7.33 0.27 0.99
C ILE A 198 6.20 1.25 1.29
N TYR A 199 5.40 1.01 2.34
CA TYR A 199 4.25 1.84 2.73
C TYR A 199 3.24 2.05 1.58
N ALA A 200 2.99 0.99 0.83
CA ALA A 200 2.08 1.00 -0.30
C ALA A 200 0.66 0.60 0.09
N ALA A 201 -0.32 1.04 -0.70
CA ALA A 201 -1.66 0.43 -0.70
C ALA A 201 -1.66 -0.82 -1.58
N ILE A 202 -2.52 -1.80 -1.28
CA ILE A 202 -2.74 -2.97 -2.14
C ILE A 202 -3.95 -2.73 -3.01
N ILE A 203 -3.85 -3.02 -4.32
CA ILE A 203 -5.00 -3.08 -5.21
C ILE A 203 -5.32 -4.55 -5.47
N THR A 204 -6.52 -4.99 -5.09
CA THR A 204 -6.96 -6.38 -5.26
C THR A 204 -8.46 -6.46 -5.58
N THR A 205 -8.89 -7.60 -6.13
CA THR A 205 -10.29 -8.01 -6.21
C THR A 205 -10.64 -9.10 -5.21
N ASP A 206 -9.61 -9.65 -4.51
CA ASP A 206 -9.79 -10.70 -3.51
C ASP A 206 -10.31 -10.13 -2.19
N PHE A 207 -11.42 -10.70 -1.72
CA PHE A 207 -12.04 -10.31 -0.46
C PHE A 207 -11.24 -10.79 0.76
N ASN A 208 -10.64 -11.98 0.69
CA ASN A 208 -9.89 -12.55 1.80
C ASN A 208 -8.60 -11.78 2.04
N LEU A 209 -7.83 -11.51 0.97
CA LEU A 209 -6.64 -10.66 1.05
C LEU A 209 -6.98 -9.27 1.61
N MET A 210 -8.10 -8.67 1.16
CA MET A 210 -8.57 -7.39 1.68
C MET A 210 -8.78 -7.44 3.20
N LYS A 211 -9.48 -8.48 3.70
CA LYS A 211 -9.76 -8.61 5.14
C LYS A 211 -8.50 -8.79 5.98
N VAL A 212 -7.56 -9.60 5.52
CA VAL A 212 -6.28 -9.81 6.22
C VAL A 212 -5.46 -8.52 6.24
N ALA A 213 -5.41 -7.79 5.13
CA ALA A 213 -4.71 -6.51 5.01
C ALA A 213 -5.32 -5.44 5.94
N GLU A 214 -6.66 -5.34 6.02
CA GLU A 214 -7.36 -4.43 6.93
C GLU A 214 -6.98 -4.69 8.41
N ILE A 215 -6.93 -5.97 8.84
CA ILE A 215 -6.50 -6.35 10.20
C ILE A 215 -5.07 -5.90 10.48
N GLN A 216 -4.19 -5.91 9.47
CA GLN A 216 -2.80 -5.47 9.57
C GLN A 216 -2.63 -3.95 9.35
N ASN A 217 -3.73 -3.18 9.28
CA ASN A 217 -3.74 -1.74 9.01
C ASN A 217 -3.07 -1.34 7.68
N ILE A 218 -3.12 -2.23 6.69
CA ILE A 218 -2.66 -1.94 5.33
C ILE A 218 -3.85 -1.38 4.54
N LYS A 219 -3.64 -0.26 3.87
CA LYS A 219 -4.67 0.34 3.01
C LYS A 219 -4.92 -0.56 1.80
N VAL A 220 -6.19 -0.90 1.58
CA VAL A 220 -6.61 -1.69 0.42
C VAL A 220 -7.55 -0.89 -0.47
N LEU A 221 -7.33 -0.97 -1.77
CA LEU A 221 -8.18 -0.43 -2.83
C LEU A 221 -8.83 -1.62 -3.56
N ASN A 222 -10.02 -2.02 -3.12
CA ASN A 222 -10.72 -3.14 -3.73
C ASN A 222 -11.55 -2.68 -4.94
N LEU A 223 -11.25 -3.23 -6.14
CA LEU A 223 -11.92 -2.84 -7.38
C LEU A 223 -13.40 -3.22 -7.43
N ASN A 224 -13.82 -4.25 -6.69
CA ASN A 224 -15.23 -4.63 -6.59
C ASN A 224 -16.00 -3.59 -5.75
N ASN A 225 -15.41 -3.17 -4.63
CA ASN A 225 -16.00 -2.11 -3.81
C ASN A 225 -16.11 -0.78 -4.58
N LEU A 226 -15.07 -0.44 -5.36
CA LEU A 226 -15.12 0.73 -6.24
C LEU A 226 -16.26 0.62 -7.26
N ALA A 227 -16.39 -0.53 -7.93
CA ALA A 227 -17.47 -0.75 -8.89
C ALA A 227 -18.86 -0.63 -8.26
N ILE A 228 -19.03 -1.10 -7.01
CA ILE A 228 -20.28 -0.94 -6.26
C ILE A 228 -20.54 0.52 -5.92
N ALA A 229 -19.51 1.26 -5.50
CA ALA A 229 -19.63 2.67 -5.13
C ALA A 229 -19.95 3.58 -6.34
N LEU A 230 -19.52 3.20 -7.55
CA LEU A 230 -19.78 3.92 -8.79
C LEU A 230 -21.15 3.61 -9.40
N ARG A 231 -21.91 2.67 -8.86
CA ARG A 231 -23.26 2.37 -9.36
C ARG A 231 -24.17 3.58 -9.14
N GLN A 232 -24.93 3.89 -10.19
CA GLN A 232 -25.91 4.96 -10.15
C GLN A 232 -26.93 4.73 -9.04
N THR A 233 -27.16 5.73 -8.20
CA THR A 233 -28.19 5.67 -7.17
C THR A 233 -29.49 6.21 -7.77
N ILE A 234 -30.42 5.32 -8.02
CA ILE A 234 -31.76 5.65 -8.53
C ILE A 234 -32.69 5.84 -7.35
N LEU A 235 -33.44 6.94 -7.37
CA LEU A 235 -34.40 7.24 -6.33
C LEU A 235 -35.82 6.93 -6.78
N PRO A 236 -36.75 6.55 -5.86
CA PRO A 236 -38.16 6.45 -6.18
C PRO A 236 -38.69 7.78 -6.76
N GLY A 237 -39.44 7.72 -7.85
CA GLY A 237 -39.92 8.87 -8.60
C GLY A 237 -39.03 9.30 -9.77
N GLU A 238 -37.85 8.71 -9.92
CA GLU A 238 -36.91 9.02 -11.02
C GLU A 238 -37.37 8.35 -12.33
N ASP A 239 -37.24 9.08 -13.42
CA ASP A 239 -37.59 8.61 -14.77
C ASP A 239 -36.41 7.85 -15.39
N LEU A 240 -36.66 6.66 -15.90
CA LEU A 240 -35.69 5.80 -16.57
C LEU A 240 -36.15 5.46 -17.98
N ILE A 241 -35.21 5.26 -18.88
CA ILE A 241 -35.47 4.74 -20.23
C ILE A 241 -34.99 3.29 -20.28
N ILE A 242 -35.88 2.35 -20.45
CA ILE A 242 -35.60 0.92 -20.38
C ILE A 242 -36.14 0.18 -21.62
N THR A 243 -35.28 -0.66 -22.20
CA THR A 243 -35.73 -1.63 -23.20
C THR A 243 -36.12 -2.93 -22.53
N ILE A 244 -37.33 -3.40 -22.76
CA ILE A 244 -37.84 -4.64 -22.18
C ILE A 244 -37.23 -5.84 -22.92
N ALA A 245 -36.33 -6.57 -22.25
CA ALA A 245 -35.59 -7.67 -22.86
C ALA A 245 -36.29 -9.02 -22.72
N LYS A 246 -37.06 -9.24 -21.64
CA LYS A 246 -37.72 -10.53 -21.37
C LYS A 246 -38.93 -10.36 -20.43
N GLU A 247 -39.73 -11.44 -20.32
CA GLU A 247 -40.83 -11.52 -19.35
C GLU A 247 -40.32 -11.57 -17.92
N GLY A 248 -41.08 -11.00 -16.98
CA GLY A 248 -40.81 -11.03 -15.55
C GLY A 248 -41.33 -12.31 -14.88
N LYS A 249 -41.19 -12.41 -13.55
CA LYS A 249 -41.75 -13.53 -12.76
C LYS A 249 -43.27 -13.54 -12.75
N ASP A 250 -43.86 -12.35 -12.63
CA ASP A 250 -45.32 -12.21 -12.68
C ASP A 250 -45.81 -12.09 -14.12
N PRO A 251 -47.02 -12.64 -14.43
CA PRO A 251 -47.55 -12.72 -15.79
C PRO A 251 -47.71 -11.39 -16.53
N SER A 252 -47.70 -10.25 -15.81
CA SER A 252 -47.84 -8.92 -16.39
C SER A 252 -46.52 -8.18 -16.51
N GLN A 253 -45.47 -8.61 -15.82
CA GLN A 253 -44.21 -7.90 -15.74
C GLN A 253 -43.30 -8.11 -16.95
N GLY A 254 -42.57 -7.05 -17.31
CA GLY A 254 -41.40 -7.11 -18.20
C GLY A 254 -40.11 -6.84 -17.41
N VAL A 255 -38.98 -7.32 -17.91
CA VAL A 255 -37.67 -7.11 -17.32
C VAL A 255 -36.74 -6.47 -18.37
N GLY A 256 -36.10 -5.39 -17.99
CA GLY A 256 -35.01 -4.77 -18.69
C GLY A 256 -33.76 -4.65 -17.82
N TYR A 257 -32.71 -4.04 -18.36
CA TYR A 257 -31.46 -3.83 -17.68
C TYR A 257 -30.95 -2.42 -17.95
N LEU A 258 -30.37 -1.80 -16.93
CA LEU A 258 -29.58 -0.60 -17.11
C LEU A 258 -28.20 -0.94 -17.70
N ASP A 259 -27.45 0.06 -18.14
CA ASP A 259 -26.10 -0.10 -18.72
C ASP A 259 -25.10 -0.75 -17.74
N ASP A 260 -25.31 -0.58 -16.43
CA ASP A 260 -24.52 -1.21 -15.37
C ASP A 260 -24.93 -2.65 -15.06
N GLY A 261 -25.92 -3.21 -15.78
CA GLY A 261 -26.47 -4.53 -15.58
C GLY A 261 -27.52 -4.64 -14.46
N THR A 262 -27.92 -3.53 -13.85
CA THR A 262 -28.97 -3.51 -12.82
C THR A 262 -30.32 -3.94 -13.43
N MET A 263 -30.97 -4.91 -12.81
CA MET A 263 -32.27 -5.41 -13.24
C MET A 263 -33.39 -4.41 -12.94
N VAL A 264 -34.20 -4.12 -13.93
CA VAL A 264 -35.39 -3.26 -13.85
C VAL A 264 -36.64 -4.08 -14.16
N VAL A 265 -37.55 -4.16 -13.22
CA VAL A 265 -38.84 -4.82 -13.37
C VAL A 265 -39.90 -3.78 -13.67
N VAL A 266 -40.52 -3.90 -14.84
CA VAL A 266 -41.54 -2.94 -15.31
C VAL A 266 -42.93 -3.55 -15.17
N GLU A 267 -43.79 -2.92 -14.37
CA GLU A 267 -45.20 -3.30 -14.27
C GLU A 267 -45.91 -3.19 -15.63
N ASN A 268 -46.70 -4.19 -15.95
CA ASN A 268 -47.41 -4.30 -17.25
C ASN A 268 -46.52 -4.29 -18.48
N GLY A 269 -45.22 -4.55 -18.32
CA GLY A 269 -44.22 -4.52 -19.39
C GLY A 269 -44.27 -5.71 -20.34
N LYS A 270 -44.90 -6.85 -19.97
CA LYS A 270 -44.92 -8.06 -20.79
C LYS A 270 -45.43 -7.84 -22.23
N LYS A 271 -46.45 -6.99 -22.38
CA LYS A 271 -47.05 -6.71 -23.70
C LYS A 271 -46.18 -5.83 -24.61
N ARG A 272 -45.07 -5.35 -24.07
CA ARG A 272 -44.15 -4.38 -24.72
C ARG A 272 -42.73 -4.93 -24.85
N LEU A 273 -42.60 -6.23 -25.00
CA LEU A 273 -41.30 -6.88 -25.23
C LEU A 273 -40.60 -6.32 -26.45
N GLY A 274 -39.34 -5.97 -26.33
CA GLY A 274 -38.53 -5.35 -27.39
C GLY A 274 -38.71 -3.84 -27.52
N GLU A 275 -39.67 -3.22 -26.82
CA GLU A 275 -39.86 -1.78 -26.82
C GLU A 275 -38.99 -1.05 -25.83
N THR A 276 -38.54 0.15 -26.15
CA THR A 276 -37.87 1.06 -25.25
C THR A 276 -38.91 2.04 -24.67
N LEU A 277 -39.07 2.00 -23.36
CA LEU A 277 -40.12 2.73 -22.65
C LEU A 277 -39.52 3.69 -21.63
N LYS A 278 -40.22 4.82 -21.45
CA LYS A 278 -39.99 5.70 -20.31
C LYS A 278 -40.79 5.18 -19.12
N VAL A 279 -40.08 4.85 -18.05
CA VAL A 279 -40.66 4.27 -16.82
C VAL A 279 -40.23 5.11 -15.62
N GLU A 280 -41.05 5.10 -14.58
CA GLU A 280 -40.78 5.78 -13.31
C GLU A 280 -40.43 4.74 -12.22
N ALA A 281 -39.34 4.93 -11.52
CA ALA A 281 -38.93 4.08 -10.41
C ALA A 281 -39.94 4.18 -9.26
N THR A 282 -40.45 3.05 -8.79
CA THR A 282 -41.41 3.01 -7.66
C THR A 282 -40.76 2.54 -6.38
N SER A 283 -39.90 1.53 -6.44
CA SER A 283 -39.18 1.02 -5.29
C SER A 283 -37.89 0.32 -5.69
N LEU A 284 -36.97 0.19 -4.73
CA LEU A 284 -35.71 -0.51 -4.88
C LEU A 284 -35.63 -1.66 -3.90
N LEU A 285 -35.18 -2.81 -4.36
CA LEU A 285 -34.94 -3.97 -3.53
C LEU A 285 -33.46 -4.38 -3.66
N GLN A 286 -32.76 -4.42 -2.53
CA GLN A 286 -31.41 -4.96 -2.47
C GLN A 286 -31.50 -6.45 -2.11
N THR A 287 -30.98 -7.33 -2.97
CA THR A 287 -30.89 -8.77 -2.75
C THR A 287 -29.43 -9.20 -2.69
N GLU A 288 -29.18 -10.42 -2.23
CA GLU A 288 -27.83 -11.03 -2.27
C GLU A 288 -27.29 -11.12 -3.71
N SER A 289 -28.18 -11.31 -4.69
CA SER A 289 -27.84 -11.43 -6.11
C SER A 289 -27.67 -10.09 -6.83
N GLY A 290 -27.96 -8.96 -6.16
CA GLY A 290 -27.85 -7.61 -6.74
C GLY A 290 -29.04 -6.71 -6.40
N ARG A 291 -29.08 -5.55 -7.06
CA ARG A 291 -30.16 -4.57 -6.91
C ARG A 291 -31.24 -4.82 -7.97
N ILE A 292 -32.50 -4.71 -7.56
CA ILE A 292 -33.68 -4.77 -8.46
C ILE A 292 -34.45 -3.46 -8.28
N ILE A 293 -34.82 -2.83 -9.39
CA ILE A 293 -35.60 -1.62 -9.43
C ILE A 293 -36.98 -1.97 -9.96
N PHE A 294 -38.01 -1.67 -9.20
CA PHE A 294 -39.39 -1.80 -9.66
C PHE A 294 -39.83 -0.47 -10.25
N THR A 295 -40.51 -0.55 -11.38
CA THR A 295 -40.92 0.63 -12.14
C THR A 295 -42.32 0.45 -12.70
N LYS A 296 -43.01 1.55 -12.98
CA LYS A 296 -44.27 1.63 -13.72
C LYS A 296 -44.07 2.38 -15.02
N VAL A 297 -44.80 2.01 -16.07
CA VAL A 297 -44.79 2.74 -17.33
C VAL A 297 -45.34 4.15 -17.06
N LYS A 298 -44.58 5.17 -17.47
CA LYS A 298 -45.05 6.55 -17.44
C LYS A 298 -45.94 6.81 -18.64
N ALA A 299 -47.17 7.25 -18.40
CA ALA A 299 -48.15 7.56 -19.43
C ALA A 299 -47.69 8.76 -20.30
#